data_230da3734d6ae323c59eb94f6fb8482c
#
_entry.id   230da3734d6ae323c59eb94f6fb8482c
#
_cell.length_a   1.000
_cell.length_b   1.000
_cell.length_c   1.000
_cell.angle_alpha   90.00
_cell.angle_beta   90.00
_cell.angle_gamma   90.00
#
_symmetry.space_group_name_H-M   'P 1'
#
loop_
_entity.id
_entity.type
_entity.pdbx_description
1 polymer ?
#
loop_
_entity_poly.entity_id
_entity_poly.type
_entity_poly.pdbx_seq_one_letter_code
_entity_poly.pdbx_strand_id
1 'polypeptide(L)'
;MSTEKTNARNRHAAPIGLVFIVLCVIGLCTVFNWCYGLTRNLADNTAQKTKYEQMLLPVVMFDPPDFTDPATCDNEFLLQSSLWACMLGERRGSYEFDEYGRMVIPAADVDAQAVSLFGQNIKLEHMTIGDMENAYQYDSDIASYHVPIIAMTGFATPSVEKIAMKQDSCQLTVGYVPPTTVLSINYDSKGNLEETPSKYMLYELRKNGKDFYLYSVTTIMNDSVSGTEFNIGTVGRVDTLTPSDSQGSGNTQAP
;
A
#
# COMPACT_ATOMS: atom_id res chain seq x y z
N MET A 1 53.68 51.00 -47.04
CA MET A 1 52.75 50.17 -47.85
C MET A 1 51.80 49.47 -46.87
N SER A 2 50.65 50.11 -46.63
CA SER A 2 49.66 49.65 -45.61
C SER A 2 48.58 48.86 -46.34
N THR A 3 48.51 47.58 -46.09
CA THR A 3 47.46 46.68 -46.63
C THR A 3 46.22 46.79 -45.78
N GLU A 4 45.23 47.51 -46.27
CA GLU A 4 43.89 47.57 -45.75
C GLU A 4 43.18 46.23 -45.98
N LYS A 5 42.90 45.46 -44.86
CA LYS A 5 42.07 44.25 -44.87
C LYS A 5 40.60 44.68 -44.94
N THR A 6 40.02 44.63 -46.12
CA THR A 6 38.57 44.77 -46.32
C THR A 6 37.88 43.62 -45.69
N ASN A 7 37.19 43.87 -44.53
CA ASN A 7 36.25 42.97 -43.88
C ASN A 7 35.00 42.78 -44.77
N ALA A 8 34.97 41.70 -45.54
CA ALA A 8 33.81 41.29 -46.26
C ALA A 8 32.68 40.93 -45.22
N ARG A 9 31.77 41.85 -44.98
CA ARG A 9 30.62 41.73 -44.11
C ARG A 9 29.68 40.66 -44.71
N ASN A 10 29.71 39.45 -44.17
CA ASN A 10 28.85 38.33 -44.59
C ASN A 10 27.38 38.75 -44.41
N ARG A 11 26.68 39.11 -45.48
CA ARG A 11 25.29 39.54 -45.49
C ARG A 11 24.32 38.45 -45.01
N HIS A 12 24.76 37.19 -44.94
CA HIS A 12 23.94 36.03 -44.51
C HIS A 12 24.17 35.60 -43.05
N ALA A 13 25.14 36.21 -42.35
CA ALA A 13 25.43 35.83 -40.96
C ALA A 13 24.28 36.12 -40.00
N ALA A 14 23.58 37.25 -40.20
CA ALA A 14 22.45 37.64 -39.36
C ALA A 14 21.23 36.70 -39.48
N PRO A 15 20.73 36.31 -40.68
CA PRO A 15 19.63 35.39 -40.81
C PRO A 15 19.97 33.98 -40.34
N ILE A 16 21.20 33.49 -40.54
CA ILE A 16 21.65 32.18 -40.05
C ILE A 16 21.69 32.18 -38.52
N GLY A 17 22.19 33.22 -37.87
CA GLY A 17 22.18 33.35 -36.40
C GLY A 17 20.78 33.37 -35.83
N LEU A 18 19.82 34.03 -36.51
CA LEU A 18 18.41 34.03 -36.09
C LEU A 18 17.80 32.62 -36.11
N VAL A 19 18.05 31.85 -37.18
CA VAL A 19 17.58 30.45 -37.30
C VAL A 19 18.15 29.60 -36.17
N PHE A 20 19.42 29.73 -35.82
CA PHE A 20 20.03 29.01 -34.68
C PHE A 20 19.37 29.38 -33.35
N ILE A 21 19.09 30.66 -33.11
CA ILE A 21 18.41 31.09 -31.87
C ILE A 21 17.02 30.49 -31.79
N VAL A 22 16.25 30.49 -32.88
CA VAL A 22 14.89 29.89 -32.91
C VAL A 22 14.98 28.39 -32.64
N LEU A 23 15.90 27.66 -33.24
CA LEU A 23 16.11 26.22 -32.98
C LEU A 23 16.53 25.96 -31.54
N CYS A 24 17.37 26.78 -30.94
CA CYS A 24 17.74 26.68 -29.53
C CYS A 24 16.53 26.88 -28.60
N VAL A 25 15.67 27.86 -28.88
CA VAL A 25 14.46 28.12 -28.09
C VAL A 25 13.50 26.94 -28.21
N ILE A 26 13.27 26.41 -29.41
CA ILE A 26 12.43 25.22 -29.62
C ILE A 26 13.02 24.02 -28.87
N GLY A 27 14.33 23.78 -28.96
CA GLY A 27 15.00 22.71 -28.24
C GLY A 27 14.86 22.83 -26.71
N LEU A 28 15.05 24.03 -26.16
CA LEU A 28 14.84 24.29 -24.73
C LEU A 28 13.40 24.06 -24.31
N CYS A 29 12.42 24.52 -25.08
CA CYS A 29 11.00 24.29 -24.77
C CYS A 29 10.62 22.81 -24.81
N THR A 30 11.15 22.02 -25.75
CA THR A 30 10.89 20.58 -25.84
C THR A 30 11.51 19.82 -24.67
N VAL A 31 12.77 20.13 -24.30
CA VAL A 31 13.44 19.52 -23.14
C VAL A 31 12.70 19.89 -21.84
N PHE A 32 12.30 21.15 -21.69
CA PHE A 32 11.55 21.60 -20.51
C PHE A 32 10.20 20.89 -20.38
N ASN A 33 9.44 20.76 -21.47
CA ASN A 33 8.17 20.04 -21.49
C ASN A 33 8.35 18.55 -21.15
N TRP A 34 9.41 17.93 -21.68
CA TRP A 34 9.72 16.52 -21.39
C TRP A 34 10.11 16.33 -19.92
N CYS A 35 11.00 17.15 -19.37
CA CYS A 35 11.37 17.13 -17.95
C CYS A 35 10.15 17.38 -17.04
N TYR A 36 9.30 18.35 -17.38
CA TYR A 36 8.09 18.66 -16.62
C TYR A 36 7.11 17.49 -16.63
N GLY A 37 6.91 16.82 -17.77
CA GLY A 37 6.09 15.61 -17.86
C GLY A 37 6.64 14.45 -17.00
N LEU A 38 7.96 14.27 -16.99
CA LEU A 38 8.62 13.24 -16.20
C LEU A 38 8.46 13.48 -14.69
N THR A 39 8.70 14.71 -14.23
CA THR A 39 8.55 15.07 -12.80
C THR A 39 7.11 14.97 -12.34
N ARG A 40 6.14 15.35 -13.16
CA ARG A 40 4.72 15.22 -12.86
C ARG A 40 4.30 13.76 -12.71
N ASN A 41 4.69 12.88 -13.64
CA ASN A 41 4.38 11.45 -13.54
C ASN A 41 4.99 10.78 -12.31
N LEU A 42 6.21 11.19 -11.91
CA LEU A 42 6.83 10.70 -10.68
C LEU A 42 6.09 11.19 -9.42
N ALA A 43 5.70 12.46 -9.39
CA ALA A 43 4.93 13.02 -8.28
C ALA A 43 3.53 12.40 -8.16
N ASP A 44 2.83 12.22 -9.29
CA ASP A 44 1.52 11.57 -9.33
C ASP A 44 1.60 10.12 -8.84
N ASN A 45 2.66 9.38 -9.20
CA ASN A 45 2.87 8.00 -8.74
C ASN A 45 3.14 7.95 -7.22
N THR A 46 3.94 8.86 -6.68
CA THR A 46 4.22 8.94 -5.23
C THR A 46 2.94 9.26 -4.46
N ALA A 47 2.17 10.27 -4.88
CA ALA A 47 0.90 10.62 -4.24
C ALA A 47 -0.11 9.47 -4.27
N GLN A 48 -0.14 8.70 -5.37
CA GLN A 48 -1.00 7.55 -5.52
C GLN A 48 -0.57 6.40 -4.60
N LYS A 49 0.73 6.14 -4.47
CA LYS A 49 1.27 5.16 -3.50
C LYS A 49 0.87 5.52 -2.08
N THR A 50 1.13 6.76 -1.66
CA THR A 50 0.78 7.23 -0.31
C THR A 50 -0.72 7.12 -0.03
N LYS A 51 -1.59 7.40 -1.01
CA LYS A 51 -3.04 7.19 -0.86
C LYS A 51 -3.38 5.74 -0.56
N TYR A 52 -2.79 4.79 -1.29
CA TYR A 52 -3.02 3.37 -1.05
C TYR A 52 -2.39 2.88 0.27
N GLU A 53 -1.22 3.37 0.63
CA GLU A 53 -0.58 3.09 1.91
C GLU A 53 -1.47 3.51 3.09
N GLN A 54 -2.02 4.71 3.04
CA GLN A 54 -2.97 5.19 4.06
C GLN A 54 -4.24 4.35 4.12
N MET A 55 -4.79 3.96 2.96
CA MET A 55 -5.98 3.11 2.88
C MET A 55 -5.72 1.71 3.46
N LEU A 56 -4.55 1.13 3.17
CA LEU A 56 -4.22 -0.23 3.58
C LEU A 56 -3.62 -0.33 4.99
N LEU A 57 -3.18 0.78 5.58
CA LEU A 57 -2.56 0.80 6.91
C LEU A 57 -3.39 0.05 7.96
N PRO A 58 -4.71 0.31 8.16
CA PRO A 58 -5.52 -0.39 9.16
C PRO A 58 -5.68 -1.90 8.88
N VAL A 59 -5.41 -2.35 7.67
CA VAL A 59 -5.44 -3.77 7.27
C VAL A 59 -4.10 -4.43 7.54
N VAL A 60 -3.00 -3.80 7.09
CA VAL A 60 -1.64 -4.32 7.21
C VAL A 60 -1.20 -4.46 8.67
N MET A 61 -1.69 -3.58 9.56
CA MET A 61 -1.41 -3.63 10.99
C MET A 61 -1.79 -4.97 11.65
N PHE A 62 -2.82 -5.64 11.13
CA PHE A 62 -3.34 -6.91 11.67
C PHE A 62 -2.89 -8.14 10.87
N ASP A 63 -1.98 -7.96 9.93
CA ASP A 63 -1.38 -9.04 9.16
C ASP A 63 -2.41 -10.05 8.62
N PRO A 64 -3.28 -9.63 7.69
CA PRO A 64 -4.39 -10.45 7.24
C PRO A 64 -3.92 -11.79 6.67
N PRO A 65 -4.67 -12.87 6.88
CA PRO A 65 -4.45 -14.12 6.14
C PRO A 65 -4.74 -13.92 4.66
N ASP A 66 -4.31 -14.86 3.83
CA ASP A 66 -4.70 -14.88 2.43
C ASP A 66 -6.21 -15.05 2.30
N PHE A 67 -6.85 -14.21 1.50
CA PHE A 67 -8.26 -14.33 1.15
C PHE A 67 -8.53 -13.86 -0.27
N THR A 68 -9.61 -14.39 -0.87
CA THR A 68 -10.06 -14.04 -2.23
C THR A 68 -11.41 -13.32 -2.25
N ASP A 69 -12.07 -13.25 -1.11
CA ASP A 69 -13.33 -12.52 -0.91
C ASP A 69 -13.37 -12.03 0.55
N PRO A 70 -13.51 -10.72 0.79
CA PRO A 70 -13.56 -10.18 2.15
C PRO A 70 -14.73 -10.75 3.00
N ALA A 71 -15.82 -11.17 2.35
CA ALA A 71 -16.96 -11.78 3.05
C ALA A 71 -16.62 -13.13 3.73
N THR A 72 -15.48 -13.74 3.38
CA THR A 72 -14.99 -14.97 4.00
C THR A 72 -14.02 -14.74 5.15
N CYS A 73 -13.64 -13.49 5.39
CA CYS A 73 -12.73 -13.14 6.47
C CYS A 73 -13.41 -13.26 7.84
N ASP A 74 -12.57 -13.43 8.86
CA ASP A 74 -13.03 -13.43 10.24
C ASP A 74 -13.63 -12.06 10.63
N ASN A 75 -14.73 -12.08 11.35
CA ASN A 75 -15.43 -10.87 11.77
C ASN A 75 -14.56 -9.99 12.70
N GLU A 76 -13.72 -10.58 13.54
CA GLU A 76 -12.83 -9.84 14.42
C GLU A 76 -11.81 -9.03 13.61
N PHE A 77 -11.20 -9.64 12.58
CA PHE A 77 -10.29 -8.93 11.67
C PHE A 77 -10.98 -7.76 10.94
N LEU A 78 -12.21 -7.98 10.43
CA LEU A 78 -12.98 -6.94 9.76
C LEU A 78 -13.32 -5.78 10.71
N LEU A 79 -13.75 -6.11 11.94
CA LEU A 79 -14.03 -5.11 12.98
C LEU A 79 -12.78 -4.32 13.38
N GLN A 80 -11.68 -5.00 13.67
CA GLN A 80 -10.42 -4.35 14.04
C GLN A 80 -9.94 -3.39 12.96
N SER A 81 -9.89 -3.86 11.72
CA SER A 81 -9.46 -3.02 10.59
C SER A 81 -10.37 -1.80 10.40
N SER A 82 -11.69 -1.98 10.56
CA SER A 82 -12.67 -0.90 10.41
C SER A 82 -12.61 0.12 11.56
N LEU A 83 -12.42 -0.35 12.79
CA LEU A 83 -12.20 0.52 13.96
C LEU A 83 -10.92 1.35 13.81
N TRP A 84 -9.83 0.74 13.36
CA TRP A 84 -8.58 1.46 13.12
C TRP A 84 -8.70 2.42 11.94
N ALA A 85 -9.50 2.11 10.92
CA ALA A 85 -9.81 3.06 9.86
C ALA A 85 -10.56 4.31 10.38
N CYS A 86 -11.46 4.14 11.38
CA CYS A 86 -12.07 5.27 12.07
C CYS A 86 -11.03 6.09 12.85
N MET A 87 -10.15 5.41 13.60
CA MET A 87 -9.13 6.05 14.44
C MET A 87 -8.05 6.79 13.65
N LEU A 88 -7.76 6.34 12.43
CA LEU A 88 -6.74 6.93 11.53
C LEU A 88 -7.34 7.90 10.52
N GLY A 89 -8.66 7.83 10.32
CA GLY A 89 -9.37 8.61 9.32
C GLY A 89 -9.57 10.10 9.69
N GLU A 90 -10.07 10.84 8.73
CA GLU A 90 -10.32 12.29 8.86
C GLU A 90 -11.30 12.63 9.98
N ARG A 91 -12.24 11.71 10.29
CA ARG A 91 -13.25 11.91 11.33
C ARG A 91 -12.75 11.70 12.76
N ARG A 92 -11.52 11.24 12.94
CA ARG A 92 -10.93 10.99 14.28
C ARG A 92 -11.13 12.16 15.24
N GLY A 93 -10.94 13.39 14.76
CA GLY A 93 -11.06 14.60 15.57
C GLY A 93 -12.50 14.96 16.00
N SER A 94 -13.52 14.28 15.46
CA SER A 94 -14.92 14.50 15.79
C SER A 94 -15.48 13.53 16.82
N TYR A 95 -14.72 12.48 17.18
CA TYR A 95 -15.14 11.53 18.19
C TYR A 95 -14.94 12.08 19.60
N GLU A 96 -15.91 11.82 20.46
CA GLU A 96 -15.88 12.17 21.88
C GLU A 96 -15.05 11.16 22.68
N PHE A 97 -14.71 11.52 23.92
CA PHE A 97 -14.03 10.64 24.85
C PHE A 97 -14.91 10.40 26.07
N ASP A 98 -14.92 9.17 26.54
CA ASP A 98 -15.61 8.82 27.78
C ASP A 98 -14.82 9.27 29.03
N GLU A 99 -15.39 9.02 30.22
CA GLU A 99 -14.79 9.37 31.51
C GLU A 99 -13.44 8.69 31.78
N TYR A 100 -13.14 7.58 31.06
CA TYR A 100 -11.88 6.84 31.15
C TYR A 100 -10.85 7.27 30.08
N GLY A 101 -11.18 8.27 29.27
CA GLY A 101 -10.32 8.76 28.19
C GLY A 101 -10.28 7.83 26.97
N ARG A 102 -11.24 6.93 26.82
CA ARG A 102 -11.39 6.09 25.65
C ARG A 102 -12.21 6.83 24.57
N MET A 103 -11.83 6.66 23.32
CA MET A 103 -12.56 7.25 22.20
C MET A 103 -13.88 6.52 21.97
N VAL A 104 -14.98 7.26 21.84
CA VAL A 104 -16.31 6.71 21.58
C VAL A 104 -16.60 6.77 20.09
N ILE A 105 -16.64 5.61 19.44
CA ILE A 105 -16.84 5.47 18.00
C ILE A 105 -18.20 4.84 17.72
N PRO A 106 -19.14 5.53 17.04
CA PRO A 106 -20.43 4.95 16.69
C PRO A 106 -20.28 3.72 15.78
N ALA A 107 -21.05 2.66 16.04
CA ALA A 107 -21.07 1.45 15.22
C ALA A 107 -21.35 1.76 13.74
N ALA A 108 -22.24 2.72 13.46
CA ALA A 108 -22.53 3.15 12.10
C ALA A 108 -21.31 3.71 11.35
N ASP A 109 -20.35 4.33 12.05
CA ASP A 109 -19.11 4.80 11.43
C ASP A 109 -18.16 3.64 11.14
N VAL A 110 -18.14 2.62 12.02
CA VAL A 110 -17.39 1.38 11.81
C VAL A 110 -17.92 0.62 10.59
N ASP A 111 -19.26 0.51 10.46
CA ASP A 111 -19.91 -0.08 9.28
C ASP A 111 -19.56 0.69 7.99
N ALA A 112 -19.58 2.01 8.06
CA ALA A 112 -19.20 2.84 6.90
C ALA A 112 -17.74 2.63 6.49
N GLN A 113 -16.83 2.49 7.45
CA GLN A 113 -15.43 2.17 7.16
C GLN A 113 -15.26 0.74 6.63
N ALA A 114 -15.99 -0.24 7.15
CA ALA A 114 -15.98 -1.61 6.63
C ALA A 114 -16.40 -1.64 5.15
N VAL A 115 -17.50 -0.95 4.82
CA VAL A 115 -17.96 -0.82 3.41
C VAL A 115 -16.93 -0.11 2.55
N SER A 116 -16.27 0.93 3.06
CA SER A 116 -15.22 1.65 2.34
C SER A 116 -13.99 0.77 2.07
N LEU A 117 -13.56 -0.02 3.08
CA LEU A 117 -12.37 -0.86 2.98
C LEU A 117 -12.61 -2.14 2.21
N PHE A 118 -13.73 -2.83 2.44
CA PHE A 118 -13.98 -4.21 2.00
C PHE A 118 -15.16 -4.35 1.02
N GLY A 119 -15.86 -3.26 0.71
CA GLY A 119 -16.98 -3.25 -0.24
C GLY A 119 -18.35 -3.44 0.40
N GLN A 120 -19.40 -3.28 -0.41
CA GLN A 120 -20.79 -3.21 0.06
C GLN A 120 -21.37 -4.53 0.57
N ASN A 121 -20.72 -5.67 0.27
CA ASN A 121 -21.24 -6.99 0.64
C ASN A 121 -20.84 -7.42 2.05
N ILE A 122 -20.13 -6.56 2.79
CA ILE A 122 -19.69 -6.84 4.15
C ILE A 122 -20.80 -6.49 5.15
N LYS A 123 -21.02 -7.40 6.07
CA LYS A 123 -21.88 -7.19 7.23
C LYS A 123 -21.10 -7.54 8.48
N LEU A 124 -20.90 -6.55 9.34
CA LEU A 124 -20.21 -6.75 10.61
C LEU A 124 -21.18 -7.28 11.68
N GLU A 125 -20.68 -8.16 12.52
CA GLU A 125 -21.33 -8.55 13.77
C GLU A 125 -20.65 -7.79 14.91
N HIS A 126 -21.33 -6.78 15.45
CA HIS A 126 -20.77 -5.93 16.50
C HIS A 126 -20.61 -6.70 17.80
N MET A 127 -19.39 -6.74 18.31
CA MET A 127 -19.05 -7.40 19.57
C MET A 127 -17.81 -6.74 20.19
N THR A 128 -17.58 -6.95 21.46
CA THR A 128 -16.34 -6.58 22.12
C THR A 128 -15.20 -7.46 21.61
N ILE A 129 -14.07 -6.87 21.22
CA ILE A 129 -12.91 -7.57 20.67
C ILE A 129 -11.62 -7.17 21.40
N GLY A 130 -10.63 -8.05 21.39
CA GLY A 130 -9.35 -7.86 22.06
C GLY A 130 -9.30 -8.37 23.50
N ASP A 131 -8.13 -8.23 24.12
CA ASP A 131 -7.86 -8.69 25.48
C ASP A 131 -8.36 -7.71 26.54
N MET A 132 -8.54 -8.19 27.78
CA MET A 132 -9.14 -7.44 28.90
C MET A 132 -8.51 -6.05 29.12
N GLU A 133 -7.22 -5.86 28.88
CA GLU A 133 -6.52 -4.58 29.08
C GLU A 133 -6.65 -3.63 27.89
N ASN A 134 -6.83 -4.17 26.68
CA ASN A 134 -6.87 -3.43 25.42
C ASN A 134 -8.13 -3.70 24.61
N ALA A 135 -9.22 -4.10 25.29
CA ALA A 135 -10.47 -4.42 24.62
C ALA A 135 -11.11 -3.18 23.97
N TYR A 136 -11.55 -3.34 22.75
CA TYR A 136 -12.49 -2.45 22.09
C TYR A 136 -13.89 -2.85 22.53
N GLN A 137 -14.34 -2.22 23.59
CA GLN A 137 -15.60 -2.59 24.24
C GLN A 137 -16.78 -2.08 23.42
N TYR A 138 -17.66 -2.99 23.01
CA TYR A 138 -18.92 -2.63 22.37
C TYR A 138 -20.01 -2.42 23.41
N ASP A 139 -20.64 -1.25 23.37
CA ASP A 139 -21.81 -0.91 24.17
C ASP A 139 -23.05 -0.96 23.25
N SER A 140 -23.90 -1.96 23.46
CA SER A 140 -25.12 -2.18 22.69
C SER A 140 -26.20 -1.14 22.96
N ASP A 141 -26.21 -0.51 24.14
CA ASP A 141 -27.24 0.45 24.54
C ASP A 141 -27.15 1.76 23.75
N ILE A 142 -25.92 2.16 23.45
CA ILE A 142 -25.62 3.36 22.66
C ILE A 142 -25.09 3.03 21.26
N ALA A 143 -25.00 1.74 20.90
CA ALA A 143 -24.45 1.24 19.65
C ALA A 143 -23.10 1.89 19.29
N SER A 144 -22.13 1.85 20.23
CA SER A 144 -20.83 2.50 20.08
C SER A 144 -19.72 1.65 20.68
N TYR A 145 -18.49 1.89 20.20
CA TYR A 145 -17.28 1.28 20.72
C TYR A 145 -16.54 2.25 21.63
N HIS A 146 -16.08 1.77 22.78
CA HIS A 146 -15.14 2.46 23.66
C HIS A 146 -13.74 1.94 23.39
N VAL A 147 -12.92 2.74 22.71
CA VAL A 147 -11.63 2.33 22.18
C VAL A 147 -10.50 3.00 22.96
N PRO A 148 -9.60 2.24 23.61
CA PRO A 148 -8.46 2.81 24.29
C PRO A 148 -7.51 3.48 23.28
N ILE A 149 -6.86 4.58 23.71
CA ILE A 149 -5.81 5.21 22.90
C ILE A 149 -4.55 4.36 23.04
N ILE A 150 -4.25 3.57 22.02
CA ILE A 150 -3.06 2.73 21.98
C ILE A 150 -2.02 3.41 21.09
N ALA A 151 -0.76 3.35 21.51
CA ALA A 151 0.34 3.82 20.68
C ALA A 151 0.48 2.93 19.43
N MET A 152 0.64 3.54 18.26
CA MET A 152 0.84 2.82 16.99
C MET A 152 2.23 2.15 16.87
N THR A 153 3.02 2.18 17.93
CA THR A 153 4.34 1.55 17.99
C THR A 153 4.19 0.04 18.08
N GLY A 154 4.76 -0.68 17.15
CA GLY A 154 4.74 -2.15 17.15
C GLY A 154 3.98 -2.78 15.99
N PHE A 155 3.28 -2.00 15.20
CA PHE A 155 2.59 -2.50 14.00
C PHE A 155 3.45 -2.34 12.75
N ALA A 156 3.29 -3.27 11.80
CA ALA A 156 3.88 -3.12 10.48
C ALA A 156 3.17 -1.99 9.71
N THR A 157 3.91 -1.31 8.85
CA THR A 157 3.38 -0.28 7.96
C THR A 157 3.48 -0.74 6.50
N PRO A 158 2.48 -0.41 5.65
CA PRO A 158 2.54 -0.75 4.23
C PRO A 158 3.53 0.14 3.48
N SER A 159 4.30 -0.47 2.59
CA SER A 159 5.08 0.21 1.55
C SER A 159 4.60 -0.28 0.19
N VAL A 160 3.96 0.58 -0.60
CA VAL A 160 3.46 0.20 -1.92
C VAL A 160 4.61 0.26 -2.92
N GLU A 161 5.12 -0.92 -3.32
CA GLU A 161 6.22 -1.02 -4.28
C GLU A 161 5.75 -0.86 -5.72
N LYS A 162 4.67 -1.54 -6.10
CA LYS A 162 4.17 -1.57 -7.47
C LYS A 162 2.66 -1.39 -7.51
N ILE A 163 2.21 -0.62 -8.50
CA ILE A 163 0.81 -0.41 -8.83
C ILE A 163 0.57 -0.88 -10.25
N ALA A 164 -0.31 -1.85 -10.45
CA ALA A 164 -0.72 -2.34 -11.76
C ALA A 164 -2.22 -2.10 -11.95
N MET A 165 -2.55 -1.02 -12.67
CA MET A 165 -3.94 -0.66 -12.98
C MET A 165 -4.50 -1.54 -14.08
N LYS A 166 -5.70 -2.07 -13.87
CA LYS A 166 -6.55 -2.73 -14.86
C LYS A 166 -7.83 -1.92 -15.03
N GLN A 167 -8.71 -2.33 -15.95
CA GLN A 167 -9.92 -1.56 -16.27
C GLN A 167 -10.82 -1.35 -15.04
N ASP A 168 -11.08 -2.41 -14.26
CA ASP A 168 -11.99 -2.41 -13.10
C ASP A 168 -11.31 -2.84 -11.79
N SER A 169 -10.00 -3.05 -11.80
CA SER A 169 -9.21 -3.46 -10.64
C SER A 169 -7.83 -2.81 -10.63
N CYS A 170 -7.23 -2.79 -9.45
CA CYS A 170 -5.87 -2.34 -9.24
C CYS A 170 -5.13 -3.41 -8.42
N GLN A 171 -4.01 -3.89 -8.91
CA GLN A 171 -3.14 -4.80 -8.18
C GLN A 171 -1.97 -4.03 -7.59
N LEU A 172 -1.76 -4.21 -6.29
CA LEU A 172 -0.69 -3.58 -5.52
C LEU A 172 0.26 -4.65 -5.01
N THR A 173 1.56 -4.46 -5.19
CA THR A 173 2.57 -5.20 -4.44
C THR A 173 2.90 -4.37 -3.21
N VAL A 174 2.60 -4.91 -2.04
CA VAL A 174 2.74 -4.21 -0.76
C VAL A 174 3.80 -4.90 0.08
N GLY A 175 4.84 -4.16 0.43
CA GLY A 175 5.85 -4.57 1.40
C GLY A 175 5.38 -4.26 2.83
N TYR A 176 5.65 -5.16 3.75
CA TYR A 176 5.38 -4.99 5.17
C TYR A 176 6.64 -4.49 5.86
N VAL A 177 6.69 -3.22 6.18
CA VAL A 177 7.81 -2.62 6.92
C VAL A 177 7.57 -2.84 8.40
N PRO A 178 8.41 -3.64 9.07
CA PRO A 178 8.29 -3.89 10.50
C PRO A 178 8.53 -2.59 11.28
N PRO A 179 8.00 -2.48 12.52
CA PRO A 179 8.29 -1.33 13.37
C PRO A 179 9.79 -1.26 13.64
N THR A 180 10.35 -0.05 13.48
CA THR A 180 11.78 0.19 13.71
C THR A 180 12.10 0.00 15.19
N THR A 181 12.84 -1.05 15.52
CA THR A 181 13.40 -1.24 16.85
C THR A 181 14.86 -0.80 16.85
N VAL A 182 15.38 -0.40 18.02
CA VAL A 182 16.80 0.02 18.17
C VAL A 182 17.78 -1.05 17.67
N LEU A 183 17.35 -2.33 17.64
CA LEU A 183 18.16 -3.47 17.21
C LEU A 183 18.09 -3.76 15.70
N SER A 184 17.12 -3.15 14.98
CA SER A 184 16.88 -3.39 13.54
C SER A 184 17.11 -2.15 12.69
N ILE A 185 17.90 -1.19 13.17
CA ILE A 185 18.23 0.02 12.41
C ILE A 185 19.31 -0.36 11.38
N ASN A 186 18.91 -0.45 10.12
CA ASN A 186 19.81 -0.53 8.98
C ASN A 186 19.91 0.83 8.32
N TYR A 187 21.12 1.19 7.88
CA TYR A 187 21.33 2.42 7.12
C TYR A 187 21.78 2.05 5.71
N ASP A 188 21.23 2.75 4.72
CA ASP A 188 21.71 2.65 3.35
C ASP A 188 23.14 3.21 3.20
N SER A 189 23.75 3.03 2.03
CA SER A 189 25.08 3.53 1.72
C SER A 189 25.21 5.06 1.79
N LYS A 190 24.10 5.79 1.92
CA LYS A 190 24.02 7.26 2.04
C LYS A 190 23.72 7.70 3.47
N GLY A 191 23.57 6.77 4.41
CA GLY A 191 23.27 7.05 5.82
C GLY A 191 21.79 7.34 6.10
N ASN A 192 20.87 7.02 5.18
CA ASN A 192 19.44 7.08 5.44
C ASN A 192 18.98 5.78 6.08
N LEU A 193 17.93 5.87 6.90
CA LEU A 193 17.29 4.70 7.47
C LEU A 193 16.72 3.83 6.34
N GLU A 194 17.16 2.57 6.27
CA GLU A 194 16.67 1.63 5.28
C GLU A 194 15.44 0.89 5.85
N GLU A 195 14.26 1.26 5.38
CA GLU A 195 13.00 0.60 5.69
C GLU A 195 12.81 -0.61 4.76
N THR A 196 13.42 -1.74 5.13
CA THR A 196 13.35 -2.96 4.32
C THR A 196 12.11 -3.77 4.70
N PRO A 197 11.19 -4.04 3.78
CA PRO A 197 10.04 -4.91 4.04
C PRO A 197 10.46 -6.33 4.42
N SER A 198 9.81 -6.88 5.44
CA SER A 198 10.03 -8.25 5.91
C SER A 198 9.35 -9.31 5.03
N LYS A 199 8.25 -8.94 4.38
CA LYS A 199 7.50 -9.76 3.42
C LYS A 199 6.76 -8.90 2.42
N TYR A 200 6.36 -9.52 1.31
CA TYR A 200 5.54 -8.88 0.29
C TYR A 200 4.23 -9.64 0.11
N MET A 201 3.15 -8.91 -0.09
CA MET A 201 1.84 -9.46 -0.40
C MET A 201 1.23 -8.75 -1.61
N LEU A 202 0.41 -9.48 -2.36
CA LEU A 202 -0.35 -8.97 -3.49
C LEU A 202 -1.76 -8.61 -3.01
N TYR A 203 -2.12 -7.35 -3.16
CA TYR A 203 -3.44 -6.82 -2.86
C TYR A 203 -4.18 -6.55 -4.16
N GLU A 204 -5.38 -7.11 -4.30
CA GLU A 204 -6.27 -6.76 -5.40
C GLU A 204 -7.35 -5.82 -4.87
N LEU A 205 -7.40 -4.63 -5.44
CA LEU A 205 -8.45 -3.68 -5.19
C LEU A 205 -9.46 -3.71 -6.34
N ARG A 206 -10.74 -3.63 -6.05
CA ARG A 206 -11.82 -3.50 -7.03
C ARG A 206 -12.47 -2.15 -6.95
N LYS A 207 -12.96 -1.69 -8.11
CA LYS A 207 -13.57 -0.38 -8.26
C LYS A 207 -14.98 -0.38 -7.70
N ASN A 208 -15.29 0.63 -6.88
CA ASN A 208 -16.62 0.95 -6.40
C ASN A 208 -16.92 2.44 -6.70
N GLY A 209 -17.55 2.71 -7.84
CA GLY A 209 -17.76 4.08 -8.31
C GLY A 209 -16.44 4.78 -8.66
N LYS A 210 -16.05 5.78 -7.87
CA LYS A 210 -14.78 6.53 -8.04
C LYS A 210 -13.65 5.98 -7.18
N ASP A 211 -13.96 5.18 -6.16
CA ASP A 211 -13.03 4.67 -5.19
C ASP A 211 -12.74 3.19 -5.41
N PHE A 212 -11.77 2.67 -4.68
CA PHE A 212 -11.39 1.27 -4.67
C PHE A 212 -11.60 0.69 -3.29
N TYR A 213 -11.96 -0.59 -3.22
CA TYR A 213 -12.03 -1.37 -1.98
C TYR A 213 -11.17 -2.62 -2.10
N LEU A 214 -10.70 -3.14 -1.00
CA LEU A 214 -9.88 -4.34 -0.93
C LEU A 214 -10.75 -5.58 -1.23
N TYR A 215 -10.35 -6.35 -2.22
CA TYR A 215 -11.06 -7.55 -2.64
C TYR A 215 -10.31 -8.84 -2.29
N SER A 216 -9.01 -8.89 -2.50
CA SER A 216 -8.20 -10.06 -2.15
C SER A 216 -6.82 -9.69 -1.65
N VAL A 217 -6.28 -10.57 -0.82
CA VAL A 217 -4.90 -10.52 -0.33
C VAL A 217 -4.27 -11.89 -0.55
N THR A 218 -3.06 -11.92 -1.11
CA THR A 218 -2.35 -13.17 -1.39
C THR A 218 -0.87 -13.02 -1.07
N THR A 219 -0.32 -13.96 -0.34
CA THR A 219 1.12 -14.00 -0.04
C THR A 219 1.94 -14.24 -1.30
N ILE A 220 2.95 -13.43 -1.54
CA ILE A 220 3.94 -13.66 -2.60
C ILE A 220 5.04 -14.55 -2.02
N MET A 221 5.07 -15.83 -2.44
CA MET A 221 6.20 -16.69 -2.09
C MET A 221 7.46 -16.18 -2.80
N ASN A 222 8.41 -15.70 -2.02
CA ASN A 222 9.72 -15.30 -2.53
C ASN A 222 10.56 -16.55 -2.85
N ASP A 223 10.36 -17.13 -4.02
CA ASP A 223 11.43 -17.92 -4.64
C ASP A 223 12.42 -16.93 -5.28
N SER A 224 13.54 -16.71 -4.56
CA SER A 224 14.71 -15.93 -5.01
C SER A 224 14.50 -14.41 -5.20
N VAL A 225 14.79 -13.63 -4.15
CA VAL A 225 15.32 -12.26 -4.31
C VAL A 225 16.77 -12.37 -4.85
N SER A 226 16.88 -12.46 -6.16
CA SER A 226 18.10 -12.16 -6.91
C SER A 226 17.68 -11.41 -8.19
N GLY A 227 18.05 -10.15 -8.25
CA GLY A 227 17.76 -9.16 -9.27
C GLY A 227 17.46 -9.68 -10.68
N THR A 228 16.21 -9.87 -11.00
CA THR A 228 15.74 -10.01 -12.37
C THR A 228 14.25 -9.67 -12.41
N GLU A 229 13.83 -9.04 -13.47
CA GLU A 229 12.48 -8.56 -13.72
C GLU A 229 11.39 -9.56 -13.30
N PHE A 230 10.47 -9.08 -12.43
CA PHE A 230 9.25 -9.81 -12.08
C PHE A 230 8.36 -9.98 -13.32
N ASN A 231 8.43 -11.15 -13.91
CA ASN A 231 7.50 -11.56 -14.96
C ASN A 231 6.21 -12.07 -14.28
N ILE A 232 5.17 -11.24 -14.23
CA ILE A 232 3.85 -11.62 -13.70
C ILE A 232 3.15 -12.48 -14.75
N GLY A 233 3.54 -13.72 -14.82
CA GLY A 233 2.87 -14.76 -15.57
C GLY A 233 2.64 -15.96 -14.67
N THR A 234 1.39 -16.25 -14.42
CA THR A 234 0.86 -17.48 -13.82
C THR A 234 0.74 -17.46 -12.27
N VAL A 235 -0.43 -17.07 -11.82
CA VAL A 235 -0.97 -17.51 -10.53
C VAL A 235 -1.18 -19.03 -10.63
N GLY A 236 -0.28 -19.80 -10.03
CA GLY A 236 -0.41 -21.26 -9.92
C GLY A 236 -1.61 -21.61 -9.03
N ARG A 237 -2.55 -22.35 -9.63
CA ARG A 237 -3.67 -22.99 -8.94
C ARG A 237 -3.10 -23.91 -7.86
N VAL A 238 -3.48 -23.69 -6.62
CA VAL A 238 -3.16 -24.61 -5.52
C VAL A 238 -3.97 -25.89 -5.75
N ASP A 239 -3.32 -26.94 -6.22
CA ASP A 239 -3.88 -28.28 -6.21
C ASP A 239 -3.90 -28.79 -4.75
N THR A 240 -5.09 -29.08 -4.28
CA THR A 240 -5.34 -29.73 -2.98
C THR A 240 -4.57 -31.04 -2.89
N LEU A 241 -3.55 -31.10 -2.05
CA LEU A 241 -2.85 -32.34 -1.71
C LEU A 241 -3.77 -33.16 -0.78
N THR A 242 -4.33 -34.24 -1.34
CA THR A 242 -4.93 -35.33 -0.58
C THR A 242 -3.85 -36.04 0.26
N PRO A 243 -4.12 -36.37 1.52
CA PRO A 243 -3.17 -37.17 2.32
C PRO A 243 -3.11 -38.59 1.78
N SER A 244 -1.94 -39.05 1.39
CA SER A 244 -1.68 -40.44 1.05
C SER A 244 -1.45 -41.24 2.33
N ASP A 245 -2.30 -42.25 2.56
CA ASP A 245 -2.13 -43.28 3.55
C ASP A 245 -0.77 -43.98 3.43
N SER A 246 0.04 -43.88 4.45
CA SER A 246 1.22 -44.75 4.62
C SER A 246 0.83 -46.00 5.41
N GLN A 247 0.55 -47.10 4.71
CA GLN A 247 0.47 -48.41 5.32
C GLN A 247 1.86 -48.86 5.80
N GLY A 248 1.90 -49.18 7.07
CA GLY A 248 3.03 -49.82 7.68
C GLY A 248 3.21 -51.26 7.22
N SER A 249 4.44 -51.65 7.01
CA SER A 249 4.85 -53.06 6.94
C SER A 249 5.69 -53.36 8.14
N GLY A 250 5.11 -54.12 9.06
CA GLY A 250 5.83 -54.73 10.15
C GLY A 250 6.77 -55.85 9.66
N ASN A 251 7.90 -56.03 10.31
CA ASN A 251 8.59 -57.32 10.32
C ASN A 251 9.11 -57.60 11.71
N THR A 252 8.50 -58.60 12.32
CA THR A 252 8.83 -59.28 13.57
C THR A 252 10.04 -60.21 13.33
N GLN A 253 11.03 -60.21 14.18
CA GLN A 253 11.78 -61.42 14.54
C GLN A 253 12.50 -61.22 15.88
N ALA A 254 12.04 -61.99 16.85
CA ALA A 254 12.83 -62.46 18.01
C ALA A 254 13.51 -63.80 17.65
N PRO A 255 14.44 -64.35 18.37
CA PRO A 255 14.26 -64.79 19.75
C PRO A 255 15.05 -64.09 20.80
#